data_e8ab4f070a771d5b913bd92fcdb4eae1
#
_entry.id   e8ab4f070a771d5b913bd92fcdb4eae1
#
_cell.length_a   1.000
_cell.length_b   1.000
_cell.length_c   1.000
_cell.angle_alpha   90.00
_cell.angle_beta   90.00
_cell.angle_gamma   90.00
#
_symmetry.space_group_name_H-M   'P 1'
#
loop_
_entity.id
_entity.type
_entity.pdbx_description
1 polymer ?
#
loop_
_entity_poly.entity_id
_entity_poly.type
_entity_poly.pdbx_seq_one_letter_code
_entity_poly.pdbx_strand_id
1 'polypeptide(L)'
;YVHTNEEARDYKVLRCKTNQIDKLEVFIPAKKETVIGGFEFLDDYILRSEKSDAIPKLFVRNIKTNKEEEIKISDEPIGVPGVSLMQRDTNTTMIRVGWESMATPGQVYEYDIVSKQKKLVKQTEVPSGHDSANYVVERIKAKSHDGQMIPISLVRLKTAKQDGKSKILLYAYGAYKHSISPSFSASRFCLIDRGITFAIAHVRGGGDLGDRHHEKGKKKFKKNTFLDYIACAKHLIEQRYTYKGGICFYGGSAGGLTGGAVANMAPDLFFGMLLLVPFVDTMTTMLNEKLPLTPGEWEMWGNPIKSKEYFEYILSYAPYNNPVSYTHLTLPTIAEV
;
A
#
# COMPACT_ATOMS: atom_id res chain seq x y z
N TYR A 1 18.23 -18.73 -11.95
CA TYR A 1 17.20 -18.53 -10.91
C TYR A 1 15.86 -18.28 -11.58
N VAL A 2 14.78 -18.84 -11.00
CA VAL A 2 13.42 -18.70 -11.49
C VAL A 2 12.55 -18.15 -10.32
N HIS A 3 12.01 -16.96 -10.51
CA HIS A 3 11.04 -16.36 -9.60
C HIS A 3 9.64 -16.80 -10.04
N THR A 4 8.93 -17.57 -9.23
CA THR A 4 7.67 -18.18 -9.60
C THR A 4 6.65 -18.13 -8.46
N ASN A 5 5.39 -18.06 -8.82
CA ASN A 5 4.26 -18.22 -7.89
C ASN A 5 3.62 -19.63 -7.94
N GLU A 6 4.19 -20.55 -8.69
CA GLU A 6 3.72 -21.93 -8.75
C GLU A 6 3.79 -22.57 -7.36
N GLU A 7 2.65 -23.03 -6.86
CA GLU A 7 2.47 -23.54 -5.48
C GLU A 7 2.99 -22.58 -4.37
N ALA A 8 3.11 -21.28 -4.69
CA ALA A 8 3.68 -20.27 -3.79
C ALA A 8 3.05 -18.90 -4.07
N ARG A 9 1.85 -18.64 -3.56
CA ARG A 9 1.03 -17.45 -3.86
C ARG A 9 1.78 -16.13 -3.82
N ASP A 10 2.71 -15.98 -2.89
CA ASP A 10 3.52 -14.78 -2.68
C ASP A 10 4.96 -14.96 -3.13
N TYR A 11 5.14 -15.85 -4.10
CA TYR A 11 6.37 -16.23 -4.78
C TYR A 11 7.35 -17.05 -3.95
N LYS A 12 8.19 -17.78 -4.67
CA LYS A 12 9.40 -18.49 -4.24
C LYS A 12 10.46 -18.32 -5.31
N VAL A 13 11.70 -18.63 -4.97
CA VAL A 13 12.79 -18.66 -5.94
C VAL A 13 13.34 -20.07 -6.05
N LEU A 14 13.39 -20.55 -7.26
CA LEU A 14 14.04 -21.81 -7.62
C LEU A 14 15.39 -21.51 -8.27
N ARG A 15 16.31 -22.46 -8.22
CA ARG A 15 17.58 -22.41 -8.96
C ARG A 15 17.88 -23.72 -9.61
N CYS A 16 18.67 -23.69 -10.69
CA CYS A 16 19.27 -24.83 -11.32
C CYS A 16 20.60 -24.44 -12.01
N LYS A 17 21.37 -25.40 -12.43
CA LYS A 17 22.47 -25.14 -13.36
C LYS A 17 21.91 -24.91 -14.76
N THR A 18 22.55 -24.05 -15.55
CA THR A 18 22.09 -23.67 -16.90
C THR A 18 21.98 -24.85 -17.86
N ASN A 19 22.76 -25.92 -17.65
CA ASN A 19 22.72 -27.17 -18.42
C ASN A 19 21.81 -28.24 -17.76
N GLN A 20 21.04 -27.92 -16.73
CA GLN A 20 20.15 -28.83 -15.99
C GLN A 20 18.86 -28.11 -15.59
N ILE A 21 18.20 -27.46 -16.56
CA ILE A 21 17.00 -26.64 -16.32
C ILE A 21 15.79 -27.44 -15.82
N ASP A 22 15.80 -28.74 -15.98
CA ASP A 22 14.83 -29.71 -15.47
C ASP A 22 15.03 -30.06 -13.99
N LYS A 23 16.16 -29.69 -13.39
CA LYS A 23 16.50 -29.96 -11.98
C LYS A 23 16.41 -28.70 -11.11
N LEU A 24 15.21 -28.15 -11.06
CA LEU A 24 14.94 -26.99 -10.21
C LEU A 24 14.88 -27.38 -8.73
N GLU A 25 15.62 -26.69 -7.90
CA GLU A 25 15.57 -26.83 -6.45
C GLU A 25 15.11 -25.51 -5.79
N VAL A 26 14.45 -25.59 -4.63
CA VAL A 26 14.04 -24.40 -3.90
C VAL A 26 15.26 -23.69 -3.33
N PHE A 27 15.48 -22.46 -3.76
CA PHE A 27 16.56 -21.59 -3.28
C PHE A 27 16.09 -20.63 -2.18
N ILE A 28 14.94 -19.99 -2.40
CA ILE A 28 14.26 -19.17 -1.40
C ILE A 28 12.81 -19.69 -1.30
N PRO A 29 12.44 -20.31 -0.17
CA PRO A 29 11.08 -20.83 0.02
C PRO A 29 10.06 -19.69 0.15
N ALA A 30 8.82 -19.98 -0.22
CA ALA A 30 7.69 -19.10 0.08
C ALA A 30 7.57 -18.88 1.59
N LYS A 31 7.24 -17.65 1.97
CA LYS A 31 7.00 -17.25 3.37
C LYS A 31 5.55 -16.80 3.52
N LYS A 32 4.92 -17.18 4.63
CA LYS A 32 3.55 -16.74 4.91
C LYS A 32 3.49 -15.21 5.04
N GLU A 33 2.49 -14.60 4.38
CA GLU A 33 2.23 -13.14 4.44
C GLU A 33 3.45 -12.28 4.08
N THR A 34 4.33 -12.83 3.22
CA THR A 34 5.53 -12.16 2.75
C THR A 34 5.63 -12.30 1.23
N VAL A 35 5.58 -11.19 0.54
CA VAL A 35 5.75 -11.15 -0.92
C VAL A 35 7.24 -11.07 -1.23
N ILE A 36 7.76 -12.08 -1.91
CA ILE A 36 9.13 -12.07 -2.42
C ILE A 36 9.13 -11.26 -3.71
N GLY A 37 9.93 -10.20 -3.76
CA GLY A 37 9.98 -9.25 -4.87
C GLY A 37 11.16 -9.47 -5.81
N GLY A 38 11.65 -8.37 -6.39
CA GLY A 38 12.74 -8.36 -7.36
C GLY A 38 14.11 -8.74 -6.80
N PHE A 39 15.02 -9.06 -7.71
CA PHE A 39 16.39 -9.50 -7.43
C PHE A 39 17.38 -8.69 -8.23
N GLU A 40 18.55 -8.44 -7.62
CA GLU A 40 19.76 -7.97 -8.27
C GLU A 40 20.90 -8.91 -7.94
N PHE A 41 21.81 -9.13 -8.88
CA PHE A 41 22.89 -10.11 -8.77
C PHE A 41 24.24 -9.44 -8.85
N LEU A 42 25.09 -9.74 -7.87
CA LEU A 42 26.53 -9.51 -7.87
C LEU A 42 27.23 -10.88 -7.92
N ASP A 43 28.53 -10.90 -8.17
CA ASP A 43 29.28 -12.17 -8.28
C ASP A 43 29.17 -13.04 -7.02
N ASP A 44 29.24 -12.42 -5.84
CA ASP A 44 29.21 -13.12 -4.55
C ASP A 44 27.90 -12.89 -3.76
N TYR A 45 27.00 -12.03 -4.23
CA TYR A 45 25.81 -11.64 -3.48
C TYR A 45 24.53 -11.60 -4.33
N ILE A 46 23.42 -11.89 -3.70
CA ILE A 46 22.08 -11.67 -4.25
C ILE A 46 21.37 -10.65 -3.36
N LEU A 47 20.91 -9.56 -3.96
CA LEU A 47 20.05 -8.57 -3.33
C LEU A 47 18.60 -8.92 -3.64
N ARG A 48 17.73 -8.81 -2.67
CA ARG A 48 16.33 -9.18 -2.81
C ARG A 48 15.42 -8.22 -2.07
N SER A 49 14.36 -7.78 -2.72
CA SER A 49 13.26 -7.10 -2.04
C SER A 49 12.25 -8.09 -1.48
N GLU A 50 11.71 -7.81 -0.32
CA GLU A 50 10.56 -8.50 0.27
C GLU A 50 9.56 -7.46 0.77
N LYS A 51 8.29 -7.85 0.89
CA LYS A 51 7.29 -7.06 1.61
C LYS A 51 6.57 -7.94 2.61
N SER A 52 6.65 -7.58 3.86
CA SER A 52 5.94 -8.23 4.97
C SER A 52 5.29 -7.18 5.86
N ASP A 53 4.07 -7.47 6.34
CA ASP A 53 3.28 -6.53 7.14
C ASP A 53 3.09 -5.15 6.44
N ALA A 54 2.95 -5.17 5.12
CA ALA A 54 2.89 -3.98 4.25
C ALA A 54 4.14 -3.07 4.33
N ILE A 55 5.27 -3.58 4.84
CA ILE A 55 6.55 -2.87 4.93
C ILE A 55 7.53 -3.50 3.93
N PRO A 56 8.04 -2.73 2.96
CA PRO A 56 9.11 -3.17 2.09
C PRO A 56 10.42 -3.37 2.87
N LYS A 57 11.19 -4.38 2.50
CA LYS A 57 12.48 -4.72 3.08
C LYS A 57 13.47 -5.10 1.99
N LEU A 58 14.75 -4.90 2.25
CA LEU A 58 15.82 -5.27 1.36
C LEU A 58 16.77 -6.25 2.08
N PHE A 59 17.07 -7.36 1.43
CA PHE A 59 17.97 -8.39 1.95
C PHE A 59 19.17 -8.58 1.03
N VAL A 60 20.30 -8.90 1.63
CA VAL A 60 21.49 -9.36 0.93
C VAL A 60 21.84 -10.78 1.39
N ARG A 61 22.12 -11.65 0.43
CA ARG A 61 22.55 -13.04 0.68
C ARG A 61 23.89 -13.30 0.02
N ASN A 62 24.84 -13.78 0.80
CA ASN A 62 26.10 -14.28 0.25
C ASN A 62 25.89 -15.65 -0.38
N ILE A 63 26.27 -15.80 -1.65
CA ILE A 63 26.00 -17.01 -2.47
C ILE A 63 26.81 -18.21 -1.96
N LYS A 64 28.04 -17.98 -1.49
CA LYS A 64 28.98 -19.03 -1.05
C LYS A 64 28.62 -19.59 0.33
N THR A 65 28.30 -18.69 1.25
CA THR A 65 28.03 -19.06 2.66
C THR A 65 26.56 -19.26 2.97
N ASN A 66 25.65 -18.86 2.05
CA ASN A 66 24.22 -18.80 2.26
C ASN A 66 23.76 -17.88 3.41
N LYS A 67 24.67 -17.09 4.00
CA LYS A 67 24.32 -16.14 5.04
C LYS A 67 23.48 -15.00 4.44
N GLU A 68 22.37 -14.70 5.09
CA GLU A 68 21.43 -13.66 4.67
C GLU A 68 21.22 -12.65 5.80
N GLU A 69 21.10 -11.37 5.43
CA GLU A 69 20.81 -10.30 6.38
C GLU A 69 19.98 -9.19 5.73
N GLU A 70 19.22 -8.46 6.55
CA GLU A 70 18.46 -7.29 6.13
C GLU A 70 19.37 -6.06 6.02
N ILE A 71 19.28 -5.32 4.93
CA ILE A 71 19.95 -4.01 4.77
C ILE A 71 19.05 -2.95 5.41
N LYS A 72 19.48 -2.41 6.55
CA LYS A 72 18.78 -1.34 7.27
C LYS A 72 19.47 -0.01 7.05
N ILE A 73 18.75 0.96 6.52
CA ILE A 73 19.25 2.32 6.30
C ILE A 73 18.88 3.25 7.45
N SER A 74 17.72 3.04 8.06
CA SER A 74 17.20 3.89 9.14
C SER A 74 16.53 3.06 10.22
N ASP A 75 16.40 3.62 11.42
CA ASP A 75 15.64 3.06 12.54
C ASP A 75 14.16 3.48 12.53
N GLU A 76 13.73 4.25 11.53
CA GLU A 76 12.31 4.56 11.38
C GLU A 76 11.48 3.29 11.20
N PRO A 77 10.30 3.18 11.85
CA PRO A 77 9.52 1.95 11.89
C PRO A 77 8.96 1.55 10.53
N ILE A 78 8.87 2.50 9.61
CA ILE A 78 8.39 2.29 8.24
C ILE A 78 9.29 3.05 7.29
N GLY A 79 9.89 2.32 6.34
CA GLY A 79 10.66 2.90 5.26
C GLY A 79 10.46 2.14 3.98
N VAL A 80 10.82 2.75 2.88
CA VAL A 80 10.73 2.19 1.53
C VAL A 80 12.15 2.11 0.98
N PRO A 81 12.86 1.00 1.22
CA PRO A 81 14.16 0.78 0.63
C PRO A 81 14.02 0.36 -0.83
N GLY A 82 14.96 0.79 -1.64
CA GLY A 82 15.14 0.33 -3.01
C GLY A 82 16.63 0.10 -3.28
N VAL A 83 16.96 -0.79 -4.19
CA VAL A 83 18.35 -1.02 -4.60
C VAL A 83 18.52 -0.71 -6.08
N SER A 84 19.68 -0.12 -6.40
CA SER A 84 20.14 0.04 -7.77
C SER A 84 21.62 -0.31 -7.82
N LEU A 85 22.01 -1.15 -8.77
CA LEU A 85 23.41 -1.37 -9.01
C LEU A 85 24.01 -0.12 -9.67
N MET A 86 25.18 0.29 -9.18
CA MET A 86 25.83 1.53 -9.64
C MET A 86 26.33 1.43 -11.08
N GLN A 87 26.66 0.22 -11.50
CA GLN A 87 27.28 -0.09 -12.79
C GLN A 87 26.97 -1.52 -13.22
N ARG A 88 27.38 -1.87 -14.44
CA ARG A 88 27.25 -3.23 -14.97
C ARG A 88 28.29 -4.22 -14.39
N ASP A 89 29.30 -3.72 -13.69
CA ASP A 89 30.28 -4.56 -13.03
C ASP A 89 29.66 -5.21 -11.79
N THR A 90 29.60 -6.52 -11.81
CA THR A 90 29.05 -7.35 -10.72
C THR A 90 30.08 -7.73 -9.69
N ASN A 91 31.38 -7.52 -9.97
CA ASN A 91 32.49 -7.77 -9.04
C ASN A 91 32.70 -6.59 -8.09
N THR A 92 31.70 -6.32 -7.26
CA THR A 92 31.73 -5.22 -6.28
C THR A 92 30.94 -5.57 -5.03
N THR A 93 31.28 -4.93 -3.90
CA THR A 93 30.51 -4.93 -2.66
C THR A 93 29.75 -3.63 -2.47
N MET A 94 30.03 -2.63 -3.32
CA MET A 94 29.39 -1.32 -3.26
C MET A 94 28.09 -1.29 -4.06
N ILE A 95 27.01 -0.90 -3.40
CA ILE A 95 25.69 -0.74 -4.03
C ILE A 95 25.12 0.64 -3.72
N ARG A 96 24.15 1.09 -4.50
CA ARG A 96 23.30 2.23 -4.16
C ARG A 96 21.99 1.75 -3.56
N VAL A 97 21.67 2.27 -2.38
CA VAL A 97 20.40 2.02 -1.72
C VAL A 97 19.62 3.32 -1.65
N GLY A 98 18.48 3.35 -2.32
CA GLY A 98 17.46 4.39 -2.11
C GLY A 98 16.71 4.11 -0.82
N TRP A 99 16.32 5.15 -0.12
CA TRP A 99 15.48 5.04 1.07
C TRP A 99 14.63 6.29 1.27
N GLU A 100 13.40 6.11 1.66
CA GLU A 100 12.48 7.16 2.08
C GLU A 100 11.50 6.65 3.12
N SER A 101 10.82 7.55 3.80
CA SER A 101 9.68 7.23 4.67
C SER A 101 8.53 8.20 4.43
N MET A 102 7.44 8.06 5.20
CA MET A 102 6.37 9.05 5.15
C MET A 102 6.82 10.44 5.62
N ALA A 103 7.89 10.54 6.44
CA ALA A 103 8.45 11.79 6.96
C ALA A 103 9.77 12.18 6.32
N THR A 104 10.56 11.26 5.81
CA THR A 104 11.90 11.53 5.29
C THR A 104 11.91 11.52 3.77
N PRO A 105 12.33 12.64 3.12
CA PRO A 105 12.48 12.73 1.67
C PRO A 105 13.41 11.66 1.12
N GLY A 106 13.22 11.31 -0.16
CA GLY A 106 14.04 10.31 -0.84
C GLY A 106 15.53 10.59 -0.71
N GLN A 107 16.25 9.62 -0.22
CA GLN A 107 17.70 9.60 0.01
C GLN A 107 18.35 8.52 -0.82
N VAL A 108 19.59 8.73 -1.24
CA VAL A 108 20.41 7.72 -1.92
C VAL A 108 21.71 7.57 -1.14
N TYR A 109 22.01 6.35 -0.78
CA TYR A 109 23.21 5.96 -0.07
C TYR A 109 24.13 5.11 -0.93
N GLU A 110 25.41 5.32 -0.87
CA GLU A 110 26.42 4.30 -1.17
C GLU A 110 26.57 3.41 0.05
N TYR A 111 26.39 2.12 -0.14
CA TYR A 111 26.40 1.11 0.93
C TYR A 111 27.38 -0.01 0.58
N ASP A 112 28.30 -0.30 1.47
CA ASP A 112 29.19 -1.45 1.34
C ASP A 112 28.62 -2.67 2.07
N ILE A 113 28.38 -3.73 1.33
CA ILE A 113 27.74 -4.96 1.83
C ILE A 113 28.57 -5.64 2.92
N VAL A 114 29.91 -5.55 2.83
CA VAL A 114 30.82 -6.24 3.75
C VAL A 114 31.03 -5.47 5.05
N SER A 115 31.41 -4.20 4.92
CA SER A 115 31.68 -3.35 6.09
C SER A 115 30.41 -2.75 6.70
N LYS A 116 29.27 -2.79 5.96
CA LYS A 116 27.99 -2.16 6.32
C LYS A 116 28.04 -0.64 6.49
N GLN A 117 29.12 -0.05 6.03
CA GLN A 117 29.25 1.41 6.00
C GLN A 117 28.31 1.99 4.95
N LYS A 118 27.69 3.10 5.30
CA LYS A 118 26.82 3.85 4.40
C LYS A 118 27.22 5.32 4.34
N LYS A 119 27.16 5.91 3.16
CA LYS A 119 27.42 7.31 2.91
C LYS A 119 26.24 7.90 2.16
N LEU A 120 25.60 8.92 2.73
CA LEU A 120 24.57 9.68 2.02
C LEU A 120 25.21 10.44 0.86
N VAL A 121 24.74 10.18 -0.36
CA VAL A 121 25.26 10.84 -1.58
C VAL A 121 24.26 11.81 -2.19
N LYS A 122 22.96 11.62 -1.95
CA LYS A 122 21.91 12.51 -2.42
C LYS A 122 20.69 12.46 -1.52
N GLN A 123 20.05 13.61 -1.33
CA GLN A 123 18.72 13.72 -0.74
C GLN A 123 17.84 14.60 -1.63
N THR A 124 16.58 14.24 -1.76
CA THR A 124 15.58 15.06 -2.46
C THR A 124 15.37 16.35 -1.68
N GLU A 125 15.55 17.47 -2.35
CA GLU A 125 15.32 18.79 -1.76
C GLU A 125 13.82 19.06 -1.64
N VAL A 126 13.45 19.73 -0.56
CA VAL A 126 12.11 20.28 -0.35
C VAL A 126 12.28 21.81 -0.27
N PRO A 127 12.03 22.55 -1.36
CA PRO A 127 12.35 23.98 -1.43
C PRO A 127 11.67 24.85 -0.37
N SER A 128 10.50 24.44 0.12
CA SER A 128 9.79 25.11 1.22
C SER A 128 10.40 24.89 2.60
N GLY A 129 11.46 24.10 2.68
CA GLY A 129 12.03 23.64 3.93
C GLY A 129 11.30 22.41 4.47
N HIS A 130 12.06 21.47 5.05
CA HIS A 130 11.52 20.27 5.69
C HIS A 130 12.56 19.67 6.64
N ASP A 131 12.15 19.38 7.86
CA ASP A 131 12.95 18.65 8.84
C ASP A 131 12.16 17.44 9.34
N SER A 132 12.55 16.24 8.91
CA SER A 132 11.91 14.97 9.29
C SER A 132 11.88 14.73 10.80
N ALA A 133 12.78 15.35 11.58
CA ALA A 133 12.80 15.24 13.03
C ALA A 133 11.55 15.84 13.72
N ASN A 134 10.79 16.69 13.01
CA ASN A 134 9.56 17.30 13.51
C ASN A 134 8.34 16.36 13.45
N TYR A 135 8.48 15.18 12.83
CA TYR A 135 7.35 14.28 12.57
C TYR A 135 7.57 12.92 13.23
N VAL A 136 6.46 12.23 13.44
CA VAL A 136 6.41 10.84 13.90
C VAL A 136 5.76 9.99 12.83
N VAL A 137 6.42 8.89 12.46
CA VAL A 137 5.89 7.85 11.59
C VAL A 137 5.54 6.63 12.43
N GLU A 138 4.34 6.12 12.30
CA GLU A 138 3.84 5.02 13.12
C GLU A 138 3.20 3.92 12.26
N ARG A 139 3.33 2.67 12.72
CA ARG A 139 2.60 1.50 12.21
C ARG A 139 1.73 0.95 13.31
N ILE A 140 0.42 0.98 13.09
CA ILE A 140 -0.57 0.38 13.98
C ILE A 140 -1.45 -0.60 13.22
N LYS A 141 -2.29 -1.37 13.92
CA LYS A 141 -3.18 -2.37 13.30
C LYS A 141 -4.57 -2.27 13.87
N ALA A 142 -5.56 -2.21 12.99
CA ALA A 142 -6.97 -2.29 13.34
C ALA A 142 -7.49 -3.72 13.16
N LYS A 143 -8.31 -4.21 14.09
CA LYS A 143 -9.00 -5.49 13.95
C LYS A 143 -10.28 -5.31 13.15
N SER A 144 -10.38 -5.96 11.99
CA SER A 144 -11.57 -5.96 11.14
C SER A 144 -12.67 -6.86 11.69
N HIS A 145 -13.87 -6.80 11.09
CA HIS A 145 -15.08 -7.51 11.50
C HIS A 145 -14.92 -9.05 11.62
N ASP A 146 -14.02 -9.63 10.84
CA ASP A 146 -13.72 -11.06 10.78
C ASP A 146 -12.43 -11.45 11.53
N GLY A 147 -11.87 -10.52 12.31
CA GLY A 147 -10.66 -10.73 13.09
C GLY A 147 -9.35 -10.49 12.33
N GLN A 148 -9.39 -10.20 11.02
CA GLN A 148 -8.20 -9.84 10.26
C GLN A 148 -7.59 -8.54 10.78
N MET A 149 -6.27 -8.54 11.01
CA MET A 149 -5.54 -7.34 11.39
C MET A 149 -5.17 -6.54 10.15
N ILE A 150 -5.65 -5.29 10.07
CA ILE A 150 -5.43 -4.38 8.94
C ILE A 150 -4.38 -3.34 9.33
N PRO A 151 -3.23 -3.29 8.64
CA PRO A 151 -2.20 -2.30 8.95
C PRO A 151 -2.64 -0.88 8.60
N ILE A 152 -2.20 0.08 9.41
CA ILE A 152 -2.33 1.51 9.16
C ILE A 152 -0.94 2.11 9.28
N SER A 153 -0.47 2.80 8.24
CA SER A 153 0.71 3.66 8.29
C SER A 153 0.27 5.09 8.49
N LEU A 154 0.90 5.81 9.40
CA LEU A 154 0.54 7.21 9.60
C LEU A 154 1.77 8.10 9.84
N VAL A 155 1.61 9.39 9.52
CA VAL A 155 2.58 10.45 9.81
C VAL A 155 1.85 11.66 10.38
N ARG A 156 2.42 12.25 11.42
CA ARG A 156 1.88 13.43 12.13
C ARG A 156 3.00 14.30 12.68
N LEU A 157 2.68 15.53 13.03
CA LEU A 157 3.58 16.37 13.81
C LEU A 157 3.90 15.69 15.15
N LYS A 158 5.15 15.78 15.58
CA LYS A 158 5.60 15.28 16.89
C LYS A 158 4.94 16.01 18.05
N THR A 159 4.59 17.28 17.84
CA THR A 159 3.88 18.13 18.81
C THR A 159 2.36 17.88 18.85
N ALA A 160 1.80 17.18 17.85
CA ALA A 160 0.37 16.86 17.82
C ALA A 160 0.03 15.87 18.95
N LYS A 161 -0.90 16.28 19.82
CA LYS A 161 -1.37 15.45 20.93
C LYS A 161 -2.32 14.36 20.44
N GLN A 162 -2.16 13.16 20.99
CA GLN A 162 -3.10 12.05 20.75
C GLN A 162 -4.24 12.14 21.80
N ASP A 163 -5.03 13.20 21.70
CA ASP A 163 -6.10 13.54 22.65
C ASP A 163 -7.52 13.40 22.06
N GLY A 164 -7.61 12.90 20.83
CA GLY A 164 -8.88 12.72 20.13
C GLY A 164 -9.43 13.98 19.48
N LYS A 165 -8.63 15.04 19.29
CA LYS A 165 -9.10 16.31 18.74
C LYS A 165 -8.57 16.64 17.35
N SER A 166 -7.55 15.91 16.88
CA SER A 166 -6.95 16.14 15.57
C SER A 166 -7.82 15.56 14.45
N LYS A 167 -7.81 16.22 13.30
CA LYS A 167 -8.39 15.68 12.06
C LYS A 167 -7.42 14.72 11.37
N ILE A 168 -7.96 13.76 10.64
CA ILE A 168 -7.18 12.80 9.86
C ILE A 168 -7.60 12.85 8.40
N LEU A 169 -6.61 12.83 7.49
CA LEU A 169 -6.78 12.47 6.09
C LEU A 169 -6.41 10.99 5.97
N LEU A 170 -7.42 10.12 5.83
CA LEU A 170 -7.24 8.67 5.74
C LEU A 170 -7.39 8.19 4.30
N TYR A 171 -6.28 7.72 3.71
CA TYR A 171 -6.20 7.23 2.35
C TYR A 171 -6.44 5.73 2.27
N ALA A 172 -7.18 5.28 1.25
CA ALA A 172 -7.28 3.88 0.87
C ALA A 172 -7.51 3.69 -0.63
N TYR A 173 -7.14 2.52 -1.15
CA TYR A 173 -7.42 2.09 -2.53
C TYR A 173 -8.20 0.78 -2.56
N GLY A 174 -7.58 -0.34 -2.25
CA GLY A 174 -8.23 -1.63 -2.01
C GLY A 174 -8.66 -2.40 -3.26
N ALA A 175 -7.92 -2.32 -4.36
CA ALA A 175 -8.21 -3.06 -5.58
C ALA A 175 -6.94 -3.46 -6.34
N TYR A 176 -7.07 -4.40 -7.31
CA TYR A 176 -6.06 -4.80 -8.30
C TYR A 176 -4.73 -5.27 -7.72
N LYS A 177 -4.72 -5.77 -6.49
CA LYS A 177 -3.46 -6.14 -5.79
C LYS A 177 -2.48 -4.95 -5.65
N HIS A 178 -2.98 -3.71 -5.89
CA HIS A 178 -2.17 -2.51 -5.78
C HIS A 178 -1.83 -2.24 -4.30
N SER A 179 -0.54 -2.18 -4.00
CA SER A 179 -0.04 -1.84 -2.66
C SER A 179 0.25 -0.36 -2.57
N ILE A 180 -0.19 0.27 -1.49
CA ILE A 180 0.07 1.68 -1.25
C ILE A 180 1.38 1.82 -0.48
N SER A 181 2.40 2.36 -1.15
CA SER A 181 3.69 2.60 -0.52
C SER A 181 3.60 3.74 0.50
N PRO A 182 4.13 3.56 1.73
CA PRO A 182 4.24 4.63 2.72
C PRO A 182 5.43 5.56 2.41
N SER A 183 5.45 6.10 1.19
CA SER A 183 6.50 6.96 0.65
C SER A 183 6.35 8.42 1.05
N PHE A 184 7.41 9.21 0.85
CA PHE A 184 7.41 10.65 1.03
C PHE A 184 6.53 11.36 -0.01
N SER A 185 5.91 12.45 0.39
CA SER A 185 5.27 13.41 -0.54
C SER A 185 5.25 14.79 0.08
N ALA A 186 5.98 15.72 -0.50
CA ALA A 186 6.10 17.10 0.00
C ALA A 186 4.73 17.81 0.10
N SER A 187 3.82 17.54 -0.84
CA SER A 187 2.48 18.17 -0.84
C SER A 187 1.62 17.79 0.38
N ARG A 188 1.86 16.63 1.01
CA ARG A 188 1.12 16.23 2.22
C ARG A 188 1.42 17.11 3.41
N PHE A 189 2.61 17.69 3.46
CA PHE A 189 3.04 18.50 4.60
C PHE A 189 2.29 19.84 4.68
N CYS A 190 1.69 20.31 3.60
CA CYS A 190 0.79 21.44 3.69
C CYS A 190 -0.39 21.21 4.64
N LEU A 191 -0.81 19.95 4.84
CA LEU A 191 -1.86 19.55 5.78
C LEU A 191 -1.27 19.13 7.13
N ILE A 192 -0.18 18.36 7.11
CA ILE A 192 0.45 17.82 8.33
C ILE A 192 0.95 18.97 9.21
N ASP A 193 1.56 20.02 8.64
CA ASP A 193 2.06 21.19 9.35
C ASP A 193 0.94 22.05 9.96
N ARG A 194 -0.30 21.83 9.50
CA ARG A 194 -1.52 22.39 10.10
C ARG A 194 -2.18 21.50 11.15
N GLY A 195 -1.47 20.43 11.58
CA GLY A 195 -1.92 19.52 12.62
C GLY A 195 -2.86 18.40 12.15
N ILE A 196 -3.00 18.20 10.83
CA ILE A 196 -3.77 17.07 10.27
C ILE A 196 -2.85 15.84 10.18
N THR A 197 -3.28 14.72 10.75
CA THR A 197 -2.57 13.44 10.56
C THR A 197 -2.88 12.89 9.16
N PHE A 198 -1.86 12.44 8.44
CA PHE A 198 -2.07 11.65 7.23
C PHE A 198 -1.90 10.17 7.55
N ALA A 199 -2.84 9.34 7.10
CA ALA A 199 -2.81 7.91 7.32
C ALA A 199 -3.17 7.11 6.06
N ILE A 200 -2.66 5.91 5.94
CA ILE A 200 -2.95 4.93 4.89
C ILE A 200 -3.55 3.71 5.54
N ALA A 201 -4.78 3.36 5.19
CA ALA A 201 -5.40 2.08 5.55
C ALA A 201 -5.06 1.05 4.48
N HIS A 202 -4.28 0.02 4.84
CA HIS A 202 -3.86 -1.06 3.93
C HIS A 202 -4.96 -2.12 3.83
N VAL A 203 -6.10 -1.73 3.27
CA VAL A 203 -7.32 -2.56 3.21
C VAL A 203 -7.20 -3.72 2.22
N ARG A 204 -7.96 -4.79 2.44
CA ARG A 204 -8.06 -5.93 1.52
C ARG A 204 -8.49 -5.51 0.12
N GLY A 205 -8.07 -6.29 -0.89
CA GLY A 205 -8.16 -5.95 -2.30
C GLY A 205 -6.87 -5.35 -2.85
N GLY A 206 -6.08 -4.67 -1.99
CA GLY A 206 -4.68 -4.36 -2.22
C GLY A 206 -3.78 -5.59 -2.04
N GLY A 207 -2.50 -5.45 -2.41
CA GLY A 207 -1.47 -6.50 -2.28
C GLY A 207 -0.54 -6.31 -1.08
N ASP A 208 -0.94 -5.51 -0.11
CA ASP A 208 -0.06 -5.07 0.98
C ASP A 208 0.41 -6.23 1.85
N LEU A 209 -0.47 -7.19 2.14
CA LEU A 209 -0.16 -8.42 2.86
C LEU A 209 -0.13 -9.66 1.94
N GLY A 210 0.15 -9.46 0.65
CA GLY A 210 0.27 -10.54 -0.32
C GLY A 210 -1.02 -10.91 -1.04
N ASP A 211 -0.98 -12.03 -1.76
CA ASP A 211 -2.04 -12.47 -2.65
C ASP A 211 -3.35 -12.80 -1.92
N ARG A 212 -3.25 -13.43 -0.76
CA ARG A 212 -4.44 -13.74 0.06
C ARG A 212 -5.20 -12.49 0.49
N HIS A 213 -4.48 -11.40 0.77
CA HIS A 213 -5.07 -10.11 1.12
C HIS A 213 -5.87 -9.53 -0.06
N HIS A 214 -5.31 -9.64 -1.26
CA HIS A 214 -5.99 -9.27 -2.49
C HIS A 214 -7.24 -10.12 -2.73
N GLU A 215 -7.12 -11.45 -2.71
CA GLU A 215 -8.23 -12.38 -2.95
C GLU A 215 -9.41 -12.16 -2.00
N LYS A 216 -9.13 -11.81 -0.74
CA LYS A 216 -10.16 -11.54 0.28
C LYS A 216 -10.76 -10.13 0.19
N GLY A 217 -10.43 -9.35 -0.84
CA GLY A 217 -11.00 -8.01 -1.12
C GLY A 217 -11.51 -7.85 -2.55
N LYS A 218 -11.73 -8.94 -3.30
CA LYS A 218 -12.31 -8.90 -4.66
C LYS A 218 -13.54 -9.80 -4.79
N LYS A 219 -14.29 -9.64 -5.88
CA LYS A 219 -15.49 -10.44 -6.23
C LYS A 219 -16.44 -10.53 -5.00
N LYS A 220 -16.83 -11.72 -4.59
CA LYS A 220 -17.71 -11.98 -3.43
C LYS A 220 -17.18 -11.47 -2.08
N PHE A 221 -15.93 -11.07 -2.02
CA PHE A 221 -15.29 -10.57 -0.82
C PHE A 221 -15.07 -9.06 -0.85
N LYS A 222 -15.56 -8.35 -1.86
CA LYS A 222 -15.30 -6.91 -2.04
C LYS A 222 -15.73 -6.06 -0.85
N LYS A 223 -16.81 -6.39 -0.18
CA LYS A 223 -17.27 -5.68 1.02
C LYS A 223 -16.24 -5.69 2.16
N ASN A 224 -15.33 -6.66 2.19
CA ASN A 224 -14.24 -6.67 3.17
C ASN A 224 -13.36 -5.42 3.07
N THR A 225 -13.13 -4.89 1.85
CA THR A 225 -12.39 -3.63 1.65
C THR A 225 -13.03 -2.48 2.42
N PHE A 226 -14.34 -2.35 2.35
CA PHE A 226 -15.11 -1.27 2.98
C PHE A 226 -15.15 -1.45 4.50
N LEU A 227 -15.40 -2.68 4.96
CA LEU A 227 -15.43 -3.02 6.39
C LEU A 227 -14.06 -2.85 7.04
N ASP A 228 -12.97 -3.16 6.33
CA ASP A 228 -11.60 -2.91 6.78
C ASP A 228 -11.33 -1.43 6.98
N TYR A 229 -11.76 -0.60 6.01
CA TYR A 229 -11.61 0.85 6.12
C TYR A 229 -12.39 1.40 7.32
N ILE A 230 -13.64 0.98 7.48
CA ILE A 230 -14.47 1.37 8.62
C ILE A 230 -13.83 0.93 9.95
N ALA A 231 -13.25 -0.26 10.00
CA ALA A 231 -12.53 -0.75 11.18
C ALA A 231 -11.28 0.10 11.47
N CYS A 232 -10.51 0.47 10.44
CA CYS A 232 -9.37 1.38 10.59
C CYS A 232 -9.81 2.75 11.12
N ALA A 233 -10.88 3.33 10.56
CA ALA A 233 -11.43 4.60 11.00
C ALA A 233 -11.87 4.57 12.47
N LYS A 234 -12.62 3.53 12.88
CA LYS A 234 -13.05 3.34 14.27
C LYS A 234 -11.87 3.14 15.21
N HIS A 235 -10.88 2.36 14.81
CA HIS A 235 -9.66 2.14 15.61
C HIS A 235 -8.89 3.45 15.85
N LEU A 236 -8.77 4.30 14.84
CA LEU A 236 -8.12 5.62 14.98
C LEU A 236 -8.89 6.54 15.97
N ILE A 237 -10.21 6.43 16.03
CA ILE A 237 -11.04 7.13 17.02
C ILE A 237 -10.83 6.55 18.43
N GLU A 238 -10.91 5.23 18.59
CA GLU A 238 -10.71 4.52 19.85
C GLU A 238 -9.32 4.78 20.45
N GLN A 239 -8.30 4.83 19.61
CA GLN A 239 -6.92 5.14 20.01
C GLN A 239 -6.66 6.66 20.17
N ARG A 240 -7.70 7.49 20.05
CA ARG A 240 -7.64 8.95 20.26
C ARG A 240 -6.72 9.70 19.28
N TYR A 241 -6.48 9.16 18.09
CA TYR A 241 -5.84 9.90 16.99
C TYR A 241 -6.79 10.96 16.43
N THR A 242 -8.11 10.70 16.50
CA THR A 242 -9.16 11.58 16.01
C THR A 242 -10.46 11.35 16.77
N TYR A 243 -11.56 11.92 16.30
CA TYR A 243 -12.91 11.83 16.86
C TYR A 243 -13.93 11.41 15.79
N LYS A 244 -15.13 11.02 16.20
CA LYS A 244 -16.25 10.71 15.30
C LYS A 244 -16.60 11.97 14.49
N GLY A 245 -16.57 11.87 13.15
CA GLY A 245 -16.68 13.04 12.25
C GLY A 245 -15.39 13.84 12.11
N GLY A 246 -14.23 13.31 12.52
CA GLY A 246 -12.92 13.95 12.38
C GLY A 246 -12.08 13.41 11.22
N ILE A 247 -12.64 12.52 10.38
CA ILE A 247 -11.92 11.87 9.29
C ILE A 247 -12.34 12.49 7.95
N CYS A 248 -11.35 12.80 7.10
CA CYS A 248 -11.55 13.01 5.67
C CYS A 248 -11.12 11.74 4.94
N PHE A 249 -12.00 11.16 4.15
CA PHE A 249 -11.62 10.09 3.22
C PHE A 249 -10.80 10.67 2.06
N TYR A 250 -9.78 9.96 1.62
CA TYR A 250 -9.07 10.27 0.39
C TYR A 250 -8.89 9.00 -0.45
N GLY A 251 -9.23 9.07 -1.74
CA GLY A 251 -9.04 7.95 -2.65
C GLY A 251 -9.51 8.25 -4.07
N GLY A 252 -8.91 7.59 -5.05
CA GLY A 252 -9.22 7.79 -6.45
C GLY A 252 -9.56 6.51 -7.18
N SER A 253 -10.23 6.60 -8.36
CA SER A 253 -10.56 5.47 -9.21
C SER A 253 -11.31 4.37 -8.42
N ALA A 254 -10.79 3.15 -8.34
CA ALA A 254 -11.31 2.08 -7.50
C ALA A 254 -11.28 2.41 -5.99
N GLY A 255 -10.34 3.27 -5.53
CA GLY A 255 -10.37 3.85 -4.19
C GLY A 255 -11.57 4.79 -4.01
N GLY A 256 -12.02 5.44 -5.07
CA GLY A 256 -13.26 6.22 -5.10
C GLY A 256 -14.51 5.37 -4.90
N LEU A 257 -14.55 4.14 -5.43
CA LEU A 257 -15.58 3.16 -5.09
C LEU A 257 -15.55 2.84 -3.58
N THR A 258 -14.36 2.63 -3.02
CA THR A 258 -14.21 2.41 -1.57
C THR A 258 -14.78 3.59 -0.79
N GLY A 259 -14.46 4.84 -1.19
CA GLY A 259 -14.97 6.05 -0.56
C GLY A 259 -16.49 6.17 -0.64
N GLY A 260 -17.07 6.00 -1.84
CA GLY A 260 -18.53 6.06 -2.01
C GLY A 260 -19.26 4.99 -1.20
N ALA A 261 -18.73 3.77 -1.14
CA ALA A 261 -19.34 2.69 -0.38
C ALA A 261 -19.30 2.98 1.14
N VAL A 262 -18.15 3.44 1.68
CA VAL A 262 -18.06 3.76 3.12
C VAL A 262 -18.84 5.02 3.49
N ALA A 263 -19.02 5.98 2.55
CA ALA A 263 -19.91 7.11 2.74
C ALA A 263 -21.34 6.66 3.05
N ASN A 264 -21.82 5.68 2.28
CA ASN A 264 -23.17 5.14 2.47
C ASN A 264 -23.26 4.26 3.73
N MET A 265 -22.20 3.51 4.07
CA MET A 265 -22.21 2.53 5.17
C MET A 265 -21.97 3.17 6.55
N ALA A 266 -21.20 4.24 6.64
CA ALA A 266 -20.77 4.82 7.91
C ALA A 266 -20.51 6.35 7.80
N PRO A 267 -21.49 7.15 7.36
CA PRO A 267 -21.32 8.58 7.06
C PRO A 267 -20.85 9.39 8.27
N ASP A 268 -21.27 9.02 9.45
CA ASP A 268 -20.94 9.72 10.71
C ASP A 268 -19.43 9.76 11.04
N LEU A 269 -18.62 8.96 10.38
CA LEU A 269 -17.18 8.93 10.58
C LEU A 269 -16.47 10.14 9.93
N PHE A 270 -17.13 10.77 8.95
CA PHE A 270 -16.48 11.70 8.04
C PHE A 270 -17.00 13.13 8.20
N PHE A 271 -16.07 14.11 8.11
CA PHE A 271 -16.44 15.50 7.85
C PHE A 271 -16.34 15.87 6.35
N GLY A 272 -15.72 15.02 5.54
CA GLY A 272 -15.55 15.25 4.11
C GLY A 272 -14.91 14.07 3.40
N MET A 273 -15.01 14.08 2.07
CA MET A 273 -14.43 13.06 1.21
C MET A 273 -13.80 13.69 -0.02
N LEU A 274 -12.56 13.33 -0.31
CA LEU A 274 -11.83 13.68 -1.52
C LEU A 274 -11.81 12.48 -2.44
N LEU A 275 -12.71 12.45 -3.40
CA LEU A 275 -12.88 11.37 -4.36
C LEU A 275 -12.36 11.84 -5.73
N LEU A 276 -11.22 11.31 -6.16
CA LEU A 276 -10.60 11.66 -7.43
C LEU A 276 -11.04 10.66 -8.51
N VAL A 277 -11.67 11.14 -9.58
CA VAL A 277 -12.19 10.31 -10.69
C VAL A 277 -12.82 9.00 -10.19
N PRO A 278 -13.81 9.06 -9.29
CA PRO A 278 -14.26 7.92 -8.52
C PRO A 278 -15.07 6.92 -9.35
N PHE A 279 -14.81 5.62 -9.15
CA PHE A 279 -15.60 4.54 -9.75
C PHE A 279 -16.88 4.27 -8.94
N VAL A 280 -17.84 5.21 -8.94
CA VAL A 280 -19.05 5.12 -8.12
C VAL A 280 -20.24 4.47 -8.82
N ASP A 281 -20.32 4.54 -10.15
CA ASP A 281 -21.34 3.84 -10.95
C ASP A 281 -20.83 2.48 -11.42
N THR A 282 -20.61 1.61 -10.45
CA THR A 282 -20.06 0.28 -10.69
C THR A 282 -21.04 -0.61 -11.45
N MET A 283 -22.33 -0.49 -11.15
CA MET A 283 -23.35 -1.39 -11.72
C MET A 283 -23.54 -1.17 -13.20
N THR A 284 -23.80 0.07 -13.63
CA THR A 284 -24.01 0.41 -15.05
C THR A 284 -22.77 0.09 -15.88
N THR A 285 -21.58 0.39 -15.33
CA THR A 285 -20.31 0.10 -16.00
C THR A 285 -20.12 -1.41 -16.20
N MET A 286 -20.33 -2.22 -15.17
CA MET A 286 -20.11 -3.67 -15.24
C MET A 286 -21.14 -4.41 -16.09
N LEU A 287 -22.29 -3.81 -16.35
CA LEU A 287 -23.30 -4.32 -17.27
C LEU A 287 -23.04 -3.97 -18.74
N ASN A 288 -22.11 -3.09 -19.04
CA ASN A 288 -21.80 -2.66 -20.41
C ASN A 288 -20.50 -3.29 -20.92
N GLU A 289 -20.60 -4.47 -21.52
CA GLU A 289 -19.46 -5.21 -22.09
C GLU A 289 -18.76 -4.50 -23.27
N LYS A 290 -19.37 -3.44 -23.83
CA LYS A 290 -18.79 -2.67 -24.93
C LYS A 290 -17.75 -1.64 -24.45
N LEU A 291 -17.72 -1.34 -23.17
CA LEU A 291 -16.68 -0.49 -22.60
C LEU A 291 -15.33 -1.25 -22.59
N PRO A 292 -14.24 -0.61 -23.04
CA PRO A 292 -12.96 -1.31 -23.26
C PRO A 292 -12.40 -2.04 -22.03
N LEU A 293 -12.64 -1.51 -20.83
CA LEU A 293 -12.11 -2.09 -19.60
C LEU A 293 -13.02 -3.13 -18.96
N THR A 294 -14.36 -3.04 -19.19
CA THR A 294 -15.34 -3.86 -18.47
C THR A 294 -15.08 -5.36 -18.53
N PRO A 295 -14.78 -6.00 -19.70
CA PRO A 295 -14.54 -7.43 -19.73
C PRO A 295 -13.34 -7.89 -18.85
N GLY A 296 -12.27 -7.10 -18.82
CA GLY A 296 -11.12 -7.35 -17.94
C GLY A 296 -11.42 -7.13 -16.46
N GLU A 297 -12.28 -6.18 -16.16
CA GLU A 297 -12.67 -5.81 -14.80
C GLU A 297 -13.55 -6.84 -14.09
N TRP A 298 -14.20 -7.74 -14.82
CA TRP A 298 -14.97 -8.82 -14.20
C TRP A 298 -14.12 -9.76 -13.33
N GLU A 299 -12.82 -9.81 -13.58
CA GLU A 299 -11.89 -10.54 -12.71
C GLU A 299 -11.74 -9.90 -11.33
N MET A 300 -11.98 -8.59 -11.23
CA MET A 300 -11.92 -7.86 -9.96
C MET A 300 -13.28 -7.79 -9.26
N TRP A 301 -14.35 -7.51 -10.02
CA TRP A 301 -15.66 -7.21 -9.46
C TRP A 301 -16.65 -8.38 -9.53
N GLY A 302 -16.46 -9.30 -10.47
CA GLY A 302 -17.44 -10.31 -10.87
C GLY A 302 -18.24 -9.88 -12.10
N ASN A 303 -18.84 -10.86 -12.81
CA ASN A 303 -19.62 -10.61 -14.03
C ASN A 303 -21.12 -10.60 -13.73
N PRO A 304 -21.78 -9.40 -13.64
CA PRO A 304 -23.21 -9.30 -13.34
C PRO A 304 -24.11 -9.69 -14.52
N ILE A 305 -23.58 -9.74 -15.77
CA ILE A 305 -24.34 -10.17 -16.94
C ILE A 305 -24.56 -11.68 -16.92
N LYS A 306 -23.53 -12.44 -16.50
CA LYS A 306 -23.54 -13.91 -16.52
C LYS A 306 -24.00 -14.53 -15.21
N SER A 307 -24.05 -13.76 -14.11
CA SER A 307 -24.36 -14.28 -12.78
C SER A 307 -25.27 -13.34 -11.99
N LYS A 308 -26.49 -13.82 -11.71
CA LYS A 308 -27.43 -13.12 -10.81
C LYS A 308 -26.82 -12.86 -9.44
N GLU A 309 -26.04 -13.80 -8.91
CA GLU A 309 -25.35 -13.65 -7.62
C GLU A 309 -24.40 -12.45 -7.64
N TYR A 310 -23.59 -12.28 -8.70
CA TYR A 310 -22.73 -11.11 -8.83
C TYR A 310 -23.50 -9.82 -9.07
N PHE A 311 -24.61 -9.88 -9.81
CA PHE A 311 -25.49 -8.74 -9.99
C PHE A 311 -26.01 -8.23 -8.64
N GLU A 312 -26.63 -9.09 -7.84
CA GLU A 312 -27.18 -8.75 -6.53
C GLU A 312 -26.07 -8.29 -5.56
N TYR A 313 -24.92 -8.94 -5.61
CA TYR A 313 -23.79 -8.59 -4.74
C TYR A 313 -23.20 -7.21 -5.07
N ILE A 314 -22.96 -6.90 -6.36
CA ILE A 314 -22.46 -5.58 -6.78
C ILE A 314 -23.51 -4.50 -6.45
N LEU A 315 -24.77 -4.75 -6.77
CA LEU A 315 -25.86 -3.83 -6.48
C LEU A 315 -25.92 -3.47 -5.00
N SER A 316 -25.63 -4.42 -4.12
CA SER A 316 -25.71 -4.25 -2.66
C SER A 316 -24.66 -3.32 -2.06
N TYR A 317 -23.66 -2.87 -2.84
CA TYR A 317 -22.63 -1.92 -2.38
C TYR A 317 -22.35 -0.79 -3.37
N ALA A 318 -22.83 -0.87 -4.61
CA ALA A 318 -22.59 0.16 -5.64
C ALA A 318 -23.05 1.54 -5.14
N PRO A 319 -22.15 2.53 -5.01
CA PRO A 319 -22.49 3.80 -4.35
C PRO A 319 -23.64 4.54 -5.02
N TYR A 320 -23.65 4.60 -6.33
CA TYR A 320 -24.67 5.29 -7.12
C TYR A 320 -26.06 4.69 -6.91
N ASN A 321 -26.16 3.38 -6.68
CA ASN A 321 -27.43 2.67 -6.51
C ASN A 321 -27.94 2.66 -5.05
N ASN A 322 -27.11 3.08 -4.10
CA ASN A 322 -27.45 3.08 -2.67
C ASN A 322 -27.23 4.45 -2.02
N PRO A 323 -27.73 5.56 -2.60
CA PRO A 323 -27.51 6.88 -2.01
C PRO A 323 -28.24 6.99 -0.67
N VAL A 324 -27.60 7.66 0.28
CA VAL A 324 -28.22 7.98 1.58
C VAL A 324 -28.65 9.44 1.61
N SER A 325 -29.78 9.74 2.27
CA SER A 325 -30.45 11.04 2.23
C SER A 325 -29.65 12.24 2.76
N TYR A 326 -28.59 12.00 3.49
CA TYR A 326 -27.71 13.03 4.07
C TYR A 326 -26.35 13.15 3.37
N THR A 327 -26.18 12.51 2.20
CA THR A 327 -24.98 12.68 1.38
C THR A 327 -25.11 13.94 0.53
N HIS A 328 -24.28 14.96 0.79
CA HIS A 328 -24.17 16.14 -0.05
C HIS A 328 -22.97 15.99 -0.98
N LEU A 329 -23.22 15.95 -2.29
CA LEU A 329 -22.18 16.01 -3.32
C LEU A 329 -22.00 17.47 -3.73
N THR A 330 -20.88 18.08 -3.33
CA THR A 330 -20.39 19.31 -3.94
C THR A 330 -19.38 18.93 -5.01
N LEU A 331 -19.75 19.11 -6.29
CA LEU A 331 -18.79 19.04 -7.38
C LEU A 331 -17.93 20.31 -7.32
N PRO A 332 -16.58 20.24 -7.29
CA PRO A 332 -15.80 21.41 -7.52
C PRO A 332 -16.11 21.89 -8.94
N THR A 333 -16.61 23.11 -9.05
CA THR A 333 -16.75 23.78 -10.34
C THR A 333 -15.33 24.09 -10.81
N ILE A 334 -14.79 23.29 -11.72
CA ILE A 334 -13.60 23.66 -12.47
C ILE A 334 -14.08 24.77 -13.40
N ALA A 335 -13.74 26.02 -13.09
CA ALA A 335 -13.82 27.07 -14.07
C ALA A 335 -12.87 26.68 -15.20
N GLU A 336 -13.40 26.51 -16.40
CA GLU A 336 -12.58 26.38 -17.61
C GLU A 336 -11.70 27.64 -17.69
N VAL A 337 -10.39 27.42 -17.75
CA VAL A 337 -9.39 28.44 -18.03
C VAL A 337 -9.12 28.42 -19.53
#